data_785b5ca5ae87899c8737c19a2ba68177
#
_entry.id   785b5ca5ae87899c8737c19a2ba68177
#
_cell.length_a   1.000
_cell.length_b   1.000
_cell.length_c   1.000
_cell.angle_alpha   90.00
_cell.angle_beta   90.00
_cell.angle_gamma   90.00
#
_symmetry.space_group_name_H-M   'P 1'
#
loop_
_entity.id
_entity.type
_entity.pdbx_description
1 polymer ?
#
loop_
_entity_poly.entity_id
_entity_poly.type
_entity_poly.pdbx_seq_one_letter_code
_entity_poly.pdbx_strand_id
1 'polypeptide(L)'
;TGSMVRIKIKRENVKRGSGEKNQFLFPIGNINQLTIYPMNFGEFLFNKNKLLYDLIIDSFNSKMALEDSAHRKALDIFYDYLLVGGMPEAVDVYLKTGSFQKSREILVDLYDNYLADMQLYQASPESIARAKKIFENIYTQLNKESKNFKTTLIGKKLKGRDVRSPIDWLSLAFLLYKSSLVKEQVTVPLTDSDESIFRLYLSDIGMFSYQSGINATTFI
;
A
#
# COMPACT_ATOMS: atom_id res chain seq x y z
N THR A 1 16.48 -5.00 0.93
CA THR A 1 15.18 -4.60 1.45
C THR A 1 14.07 -5.60 1.13
N GLY A 2 13.97 -6.19 -0.08
CA GLY A 2 12.93 -7.19 -0.44
C GLY A 2 12.92 -8.46 0.41
N SER A 3 14.02 -8.84 1.05
CA SER A 3 14.12 -10.01 1.92
C SER A 3 13.32 -9.93 3.24
N MET A 4 12.84 -8.74 3.64
CA MET A 4 12.10 -8.54 4.90
C MET A 4 10.69 -9.16 4.86
N VAL A 5 10.06 -9.26 3.69
CA VAL A 5 8.79 -9.97 3.49
C VAL A 5 8.92 -11.45 3.89
N ARG A 6 10.01 -12.10 3.47
CA ARG A 6 10.33 -13.49 3.80
C ARG A 6 10.45 -13.72 5.31
N ILE A 7 11.09 -12.80 6.01
CA ILE A 7 11.31 -12.90 7.46
C ILE A 7 9.97 -12.78 8.20
N LYS A 8 9.12 -11.83 7.82
CA LYS A 8 7.82 -11.61 8.45
C LYS A 8 6.86 -12.79 8.24
N ILE A 9 6.76 -13.31 7.03
CA ILE A 9 5.91 -14.45 6.69
C ILE A 9 6.36 -15.71 7.45
N LYS A 10 7.66 -16.00 7.52
CA LYS A 10 8.18 -17.11 8.31
C LYS A 10 7.85 -16.98 9.79
N ARG A 11 7.94 -15.77 10.37
CA ARG A 11 7.63 -15.51 11.78
C ARG A 11 6.14 -15.72 12.10
N GLU A 12 5.25 -15.28 11.22
CA GLU A 12 3.80 -15.50 11.40
C GLU A 12 3.39 -16.98 11.24
N ASN A 13 4.02 -17.71 10.32
CA ASN A 13 3.78 -19.16 10.16
C ASN A 13 4.26 -19.94 11.37
N VAL A 14 5.37 -19.57 12.00
CA VAL A 14 5.84 -20.17 13.26
C VAL A 14 4.83 -19.94 14.39
N LYS A 15 4.26 -18.73 14.51
CA LYS A 15 3.21 -18.44 15.50
C LYS A 15 1.94 -19.26 15.29
N ARG A 16 1.62 -19.63 14.04
CA ARG A 16 0.44 -20.41 13.67
C ARG A 16 0.63 -21.94 13.77
N GLY A 17 1.80 -22.40 14.23
CA GLY A 17 2.05 -23.82 14.47
C GLY A 17 2.23 -24.69 13.22
N SER A 18 2.51 -24.10 12.06
CA SER A 18 2.89 -24.85 10.87
C SER A 18 4.29 -25.46 11.05
N GLY A 19 4.34 -26.79 11.11
CA GLY A 19 5.53 -27.58 11.52
C GLY A 19 6.68 -27.63 10.50
N GLU A 20 7.06 -26.56 9.84
CA GLU A 20 8.23 -26.51 8.99
C GLU A 20 9.52 -26.43 9.81
N LYS A 21 10.33 -27.49 9.76
CA LYS A 21 11.56 -27.70 10.52
C LYS A 21 12.76 -26.79 10.16
N ASN A 22 12.63 -25.82 9.28
CA ASN A 22 13.68 -24.84 8.98
C ASN A 22 13.45 -23.53 9.74
N GLN A 23 13.67 -23.58 11.05
CA GLN A 23 13.62 -22.43 11.94
C GLN A 23 14.87 -21.57 11.74
N PHE A 24 14.73 -20.43 11.12
CA PHE A 24 15.56 -19.28 11.45
C PHE A 24 15.11 -18.84 12.86
N LEU A 25 15.85 -19.24 13.87
CA LEU A 25 15.68 -18.77 15.23
C LEU A 25 16.13 -17.30 15.27
N PHE A 26 15.19 -16.40 15.12
CA PHE A 26 15.41 -15.01 15.54
C PHE A 26 15.58 -15.01 17.06
N PRO A 27 16.60 -14.38 17.61
CA PRO A 27 16.74 -14.21 19.06
C PRO A 27 15.54 -13.39 19.55
N ILE A 28 14.54 -14.10 20.06
CA ILE A 28 13.34 -13.51 20.66
C ILE A 28 13.81 -12.78 21.93
N GLY A 29 13.65 -11.46 21.94
CA GLY A 29 13.98 -10.62 23.10
C GLY A 29 15.01 -9.50 22.87
N ASN A 30 15.87 -9.61 21.84
CA ASN A 30 16.91 -8.62 21.57
C ASN A 30 16.75 -7.85 20.25
N ILE A 31 15.51 -7.82 19.68
CA ILE A 31 15.26 -7.15 18.41
C ILE A 31 14.12 -6.15 18.60
N ASN A 32 14.42 -4.89 18.38
CA ASN A 32 13.42 -3.84 18.19
C ASN A 32 13.01 -3.82 16.72
N GLN A 33 11.74 -4.12 16.45
CA GLN A 33 11.19 -4.09 15.09
C GLN A 33 10.61 -2.70 14.80
N LEU A 34 11.19 -1.99 13.85
CA LEU A 34 10.64 -0.76 13.28
C LEU A 34 9.97 -1.09 11.94
N THR A 35 8.70 -0.71 11.80
CA THR A 35 7.99 -0.81 10.52
C THR A 35 8.09 0.52 9.80
N ILE A 36 8.65 0.50 8.58
CA ILE A 36 8.75 1.66 7.71
C ILE A 36 7.68 1.51 6.63
N TYR A 37 6.82 2.51 6.52
CA TYR A 37 5.78 2.61 5.50
C TYR A 37 6.25 3.47 4.33
N PRO A 38 5.58 3.40 3.16
CA PRO A 38 5.77 4.42 2.12
C PRO A 38 5.57 5.81 2.71
N MET A 39 6.29 6.80 2.19
CA MET A 39 6.17 8.19 2.64
C MET A 39 4.73 8.68 2.45
N ASN A 40 4.19 9.37 3.45
CA ASN A 40 2.94 10.11 3.30
C ASN A 40 3.16 11.46 2.61
N PHE A 41 2.07 12.15 2.27
CA PHE A 41 2.18 13.45 1.59
C PHE A 41 2.98 14.50 2.40
N GLY A 42 2.82 14.51 3.72
CA GLY A 42 3.58 15.44 4.57
C GLY A 42 5.09 15.20 4.48
N GLU A 43 5.52 13.96 4.52
CA GLU A 43 6.93 13.57 4.37
C GLU A 43 7.45 13.89 2.96
N PHE A 44 6.66 13.64 1.92
CA PHE A 44 7.00 14.02 0.55
C PHE A 44 7.13 15.54 0.42
N LEU A 45 6.15 16.30 0.92
CA LEU A 45 6.15 17.76 0.88
C LEU A 45 7.34 18.36 1.65
N PHE A 46 7.64 17.81 2.84
CA PHE A 46 8.80 18.24 3.63
C PHE A 46 10.10 18.13 2.84
N ASN A 47 10.29 17.04 2.09
CA ASN A 47 11.48 16.83 1.27
C ASN A 47 11.47 17.65 -0.03
N LYS A 48 10.29 17.94 -0.60
CA LYS A 48 10.14 18.71 -1.83
C LYS A 48 10.20 20.20 -1.60
N ASN A 49 9.55 20.70 -0.55
CA ASN A 49 9.46 22.12 -0.20
C ASN A 49 9.19 22.31 1.30
N LYS A 50 10.28 22.30 2.07
CA LYS A 50 10.20 22.43 3.53
C LYS A 50 9.51 23.73 3.97
N LEU A 51 9.75 24.84 3.30
CA LEU A 51 9.12 26.13 3.67
C LEU A 51 7.59 26.07 3.56
N LEU A 52 7.08 25.47 2.50
CA LEU A 52 5.63 25.29 2.32
C LEU A 52 5.05 24.29 3.34
N TYR A 53 5.80 23.25 3.65
CA TYR A 53 5.41 22.30 4.72
C TYR A 53 5.30 23.04 6.06
N ASP A 54 6.31 23.78 6.49
CA ASP A 54 6.32 24.54 7.74
C ASP A 54 5.14 25.54 7.76
N LEU A 55 4.88 26.28 6.67
CA LEU A 55 3.76 27.20 6.54
C LEU A 55 2.39 26.51 6.73
N ILE A 56 2.21 25.33 6.17
CA ILE A 56 0.97 24.55 6.33
C ILE A 56 0.80 24.11 7.79
N ILE A 57 1.87 23.64 8.43
CA ILE A 57 1.84 23.25 9.84
C ILE A 57 1.50 24.44 10.76
N ASP A 58 2.11 25.62 10.50
CA ASP A 58 1.84 26.82 11.26
C ASP A 58 0.39 27.31 11.07
N SER A 59 -0.12 27.28 9.84
CA SER A 59 -1.52 27.59 9.53
C SER A 59 -2.49 26.65 10.26
N PHE A 60 -2.20 25.35 10.27
CA PHE A 60 -3.00 24.35 11.00
C PHE A 60 -2.98 24.59 12.52
N ASN A 61 -1.81 24.84 13.11
CA ASN A 61 -1.65 25.06 14.54
C ASN A 61 -2.31 26.38 15.00
N SER A 62 -2.19 27.43 14.22
CA SER A 62 -2.79 28.74 14.49
C SER A 62 -4.28 28.81 14.12
N LYS A 63 -4.82 27.79 13.44
CA LYS A 63 -6.20 27.74 12.90
C LYS A 63 -6.49 28.89 11.94
N MET A 64 -5.47 29.36 11.24
CA MET A 64 -5.58 30.38 10.21
C MET A 64 -5.64 29.71 8.83
N ALA A 65 -6.41 30.30 7.92
CA ALA A 65 -6.47 29.81 6.55
C ALA A 65 -5.11 30.01 5.86
N LEU A 66 -4.73 29.01 5.03
CA LEU A 66 -3.57 29.16 4.15
C LEU A 66 -3.89 30.14 3.03
N GLU A 67 -2.93 30.97 2.64
CA GLU A 67 -3.10 31.86 1.48
C GLU A 67 -3.34 31.07 0.19
N ASP A 68 -4.17 31.61 -0.71
CA ASP A 68 -4.57 30.94 -1.96
C ASP A 68 -3.38 30.52 -2.82
N SER A 69 -2.33 31.34 -2.88
CA SER A 69 -1.11 31.04 -3.63
C SER A 69 -0.35 29.83 -3.07
N ALA A 70 -0.23 29.77 -1.75
CA ALA A 70 0.40 28.66 -1.05
C ALA A 70 -0.46 27.39 -1.13
N HIS A 71 -1.79 27.53 -1.04
CA HIS A 71 -2.74 26.44 -1.21
C HIS A 71 -2.63 25.80 -2.59
N ARG A 72 -2.64 26.62 -3.67
CA ARG A 72 -2.47 26.11 -5.05
C ARG A 72 -1.16 25.37 -5.21
N LYS A 73 -0.05 25.95 -4.73
CA LYS A 73 1.25 25.30 -4.79
C LYS A 73 1.29 23.96 -4.02
N ALA A 74 0.57 23.88 -2.89
CA ALA A 74 0.45 22.64 -2.15
C ALA A 74 -0.35 21.58 -2.93
N LEU A 75 -1.41 21.98 -3.64
CA LEU A 75 -2.17 21.10 -4.52
C LEU A 75 -1.33 20.60 -5.70
N ASP A 76 -0.53 21.44 -6.34
CA ASP A 76 0.37 21.03 -7.42
C ASP A 76 1.36 19.96 -6.93
N ILE A 77 1.96 20.16 -5.75
CA ILE A 77 2.87 19.16 -5.16
C ILE A 77 2.09 17.90 -4.72
N PHE A 78 0.83 18.03 -4.32
CA PHE A 78 -0.01 16.88 -4.02
C PHE A 78 -0.31 16.04 -5.28
N TYR A 79 -0.54 16.66 -6.42
CA TYR A 79 -0.66 15.95 -7.71
C TYR A 79 0.64 15.23 -8.08
N ASP A 80 1.80 15.87 -7.87
CA ASP A 80 3.10 15.19 -8.02
C ASP A 80 3.16 13.92 -7.16
N TYR A 81 2.79 14.05 -5.88
CA TYR A 81 2.77 12.93 -4.94
C TYR A 81 1.82 11.81 -5.37
N LEU A 82 0.65 12.13 -5.92
CA LEU A 82 -0.28 11.11 -6.43
C LEU A 82 0.32 10.28 -7.57
N LEU A 83 1.21 10.87 -8.37
CA LEU A 83 1.88 10.20 -9.48
C LEU A 83 3.13 9.43 -9.05
N VAL A 84 3.95 10.02 -8.19
CA VAL A 84 5.24 9.48 -7.73
C VAL A 84 5.04 8.43 -6.64
N GLY A 85 4.06 8.67 -5.75
CA GLY A 85 3.84 7.87 -4.56
C GLY A 85 4.80 8.18 -3.42
N GLY A 86 4.84 7.26 -2.45
CA GLY A 86 5.68 7.36 -1.26
C GLY A 86 6.81 6.33 -1.21
N MET A 87 7.05 5.55 -2.29
CA MET A 87 8.18 4.62 -2.32
C MET A 87 9.50 5.40 -2.31
N PRO A 88 10.39 5.18 -1.30
CA PRO A 88 11.54 6.06 -1.07
C PRO A 88 12.45 6.24 -2.29
N GLU A 89 12.71 5.17 -3.06
CA GLU A 89 13.56 5.22 -4.24
C GLU A 89 12.89 6.03 -5.37
N ALA A 90 11.58 5.85 -5.59
CA ALA A 90 10.82 6.61 -6.58
C ALA A 90 10.77 8.10 -6.23
N VAL A 91 10.61 8.41 -4.93
CA VAL A 91 10.64 9.80 -4.43
C VAL A 91 12.03 10.42 -4.61
N ASP A 92 13.10 9.71 -4.24
CA ASP A 92 14.48 10.20 -4.36
C ASP A 92 14.84 10.52 -5.82
N VAL A 93 14.50 9.60 -6.75
CA VAL A 93 14.71 9.81 -8.19
C VAL A 93 13.92 11.02 -8.70
N TYR A 94 12.65 11.18 -8.27
CA TYR A 94 11.84 12.32 -8.65
C TYR A 94 12.40 13.63 -8.10
N LEU A 95 12.77 13.69 -6.84
CA LEU A 95 13.32 14.90 -6.21
C LEU A 95 14.64 15.34 -6.84
N LYS A 96 15.48 14.40 -7.27
CA LYS A 96 16.77 14.70 -7.94
C LYS A 96 16.63 15.12 -9.40
N THR A 97 15.66 14.56 -10.11
CA THR A 97 15.58 14.70 -11.58
C THR A 97 14.39 15.53 -12.07
N GLY A 98 13.35 15.70 -11.26
CA GLY A 98 12.06 16.27 -11.66
C GLY A 98 11.28 15.39 -12.67
N SER A 99 11.73 14.17 -12.94
CA SER A 99 11.19 13.33 -14.00
C SER A 99 10.20 12.30 -13.44
N PHE A 100 8.93 12.45 -13.80
CA PHE A 100 7.89 11.44 -13.52
C PHE A 100 8.20 10.12 -14.23
N GLN A 101 8.77 10.17 -15.43
CA GLN A 101 9.10 8.97 -16.20
C GLN A 101 10.13 8.10 -15.46
N LYS A 102 11.22 8.71 -14.98
CA LYS A 102 12.26 7.98 -14.22
C LYS A 102 11.73 7.40 -12.91
N SER A 103 10.89 8.16 -12.20
CA SER A 103 10.23 7.68 -10.99
C SER A 103 9.30 6.49 -11.29
N ARG A 104 8.57 6.55 -12.42
CA ARG A 104 7.69 5.48 -12.86
C ARG A 104 8.45 4.19 -13.21
N GLU A 105 9.65 4.28 -13.78
CA GLU A 105 10.52 3.14 -14.05
C GLU A 105 10.83 2.37 -12.75
N ILE A 106 11.10 3.08 -11.66
CA ILE A 106 11.28 2.46 -10.33
C ILE A 106 10.01 1.73 -9.85
N LEU A 107 8.82 2.32 -10.09
CA LEU A 107 7.55 1.67 -9.74
C LEU A 107 7.30 0.41 -10.58
N VAL A 108 7.70 0.40 -11.85
CA VAL A 108 7.64 -0.79 -12.72
C VAL A 108 8.50 -1.91 -12.15
N ASP A 109 9.77 -1.60 -11.85
CA ASP A 109 10.71 -2.58 -11.28
C ASP A 109 10.22 -3.14 -9.93
N LEU A 110 9.67 -2.28 -9.06
CA LEU A 110 9.06 -2.71 -7.80
C LEU A 110 7.85 -3.62 -8.02
N TYR A 111 6.99 -3.29 -8.98
CA TYR A 111 5.82 -4.08 -9.32
C TYR A 111 6.22 -5.48 -9.79
N ASP A 112 7.19 -5.58 -10.70
CA ASP A 112 7.70 -6.84 -11.23
C ASP A 112 8.34 -7.69 -10.12
N ASN A 113 9.11 -7.05 -9.21
CA ASN A 113 9.68 -7.70 -8.04
C ASN A 113 8.58 -8.26 -7.10
N TYR A 114 7.48 -7.53 -6.89
CA TYR A 114 6.36 -8.02 -6.09
C TYR A 114 5.69 -9.24 -6.73
N LEU A 115 5.54 -9.26 -8.05
CA LEU A 115 5.00 -10.42 -8.77
C LEU A 115 5.94 -11.62 -8.68
N ALA A 116 7.25 -11.41 -8.75
CA ALA A 116 8.25 -12.46 -8.56
C ALA A 116 8.22 -13.02 -7.12
N ASP A 117 8.13 -12.16 -6.11
CA ASP A 117 8.01 -12.57 -4.71
C ASP A 117 6.73 -13.39 -4.46
N MET A 118 5.60 -13.06 -5.10
CA MET A 118 4.38 -13.87 -5.02
C MET A 118 4.62 -15.31 -5.50
N GLN A 119 5.43 -15.51 -6.53
CA GLN A 119 5.76 -16.84 -7.04
C GLN A 119 6.62 -17.65 -6.06
N LEU A 120 7.50 -16.97 -5.32
CA LEU A 120 8.42 -17.62 -4.39
C LEU A 120 7.79 -18.03 -3.05
N TYR A 121 6.75 -17.30 -2.59
CA TYR A 121 6.27 -17.41 -1.20
C TYR A 121 4.84 -17.89 -1.05
N GLN A 122 4.10 -18.12 -2.13
CA GLN A 122 2.76 -18.70 -2.07
C GLN A 122 2.80 -20.23 -2.05
N ALA A 123 1.84 -20.83 -1.32
CA ALA A 123 1.82 -22.26 -1.05
C ALA A 123 1.43 -23.12 -2.26
N SER A 124 0.73 -22.58 -3.25
CA SER A 124 0.27 -23.34 -4.42
C SER A 124 0.15 -22.46 -5.67
N PRO A 125 0.20 -23.03 -6.89
CA PRO A 125 0.00 -22.28 -8.13
C PRO A 125 -1.34 -21.52 -8.17
N GLU A 126 -2.41 -22.09 -7.62
CA GLU A 126 -3.70 -21.43 -7.53
C GLU A 126 -3.67 -20.21 -6.60
N SER A 127 -2.96 -20.32 -5.48
CA SER A 127 -2.79 -19.22 -4.53
C SER A 127 -1.97 -18.08 -5.15
N ILE A 128 -0.91 -18.41 -5.89
CA ILE A 128 -0.11 -17.44 -6.67
C ILE A 128 -1.01 -16.69 -7.67
N ALA A 129 -1.75 -17.43 -8.48
CA ALA A 129 -2.62 -16.84 -9.50
C ALA A 129 -3.71 -15.94 -8.89
N ARG A 130 -4.26 -16.32 -7.73
CA ARG A 130 -5.25 -15.52 -7.00
C ARG A 130 -4.64 -14.26 -6.39
N ALA A 131 -3.48 -14.36 -5.74
CA ALA A 131 -2.79 -13.21 -5.16
C ALA A 131 -2.44 -12.17 -6.24
N LYS A 132 -1.90 -12.62 -7.37
CA LYS A 132 -1.62 -11.79 -8.52
C LYS A 132 -2.88 -11.08 -9.02
N LYS A 133 -3.96 -11.82 -9.30
CA LYS A 133 -5.22 -11.25 -9.76
C LYS A 133 -5.83 -10.26 -8.76
N ILE A 134 -5.74 -10.54 -7.46
CA ILE A 134 -6.21 -9.61 -6.42
C ILE A 134 -5.42 -8.31 -6.51
N PHE A 135 -4.09 -8.39 -6.50
CA PHE A 135 -3.20 -7.24 -6.54
C PHE A 135 -3.42 -6.38 -7.79
N GLU A 136 -3.56 -7.02 -8.97
CA GLU A 136 -3.80 -6.37 -10.27
C GLU A 136 -5.19 -5.74 -10.40
N ASN A 137 -6.18 -6.15 -9.59
CA ASN A 137 -7.57 -5.70 -9.73
C ASN A 137 -8.04 -4.72 -8.64
N ILE A 138 -7.18 -4.33 -7.69
CA ILE A 138 -7.56 -3.41 -6.61
C ILE A 138 -8.05 -2.08 -7.17
N TYR A 139 -7.33 -1.47 -8.12
CA TYR A 139 -7.70 -0.21 -8.74
C TYR A 139 -9.06 -0.31 -9.47
N THR A 140 -9.30 -1.41 -10.18
CA THR A 140 -10.57 -1.66 -10.87
C THR A 140 -11.75 -1.72 -9.92
N GLN A 141 -11.56 -2.30 -8.72
CA GLN A 141 -12.62 -2.38 -7.71
C GLN A 141 -12.88 -1.03 -7.06
N LEU A 142 -11.84 -0.26 -6.77
CA LEU A 142 -11.95 1.06 -6.17
C LEU A 142 -12.59 2.10 -7.11
N ASN A 143 -12.51 1.90 -8.42
CA ASN A 143 -13.15 2.75 -9.42
C ASN A 143 -14.65 2.43 -9.64
N LYS A 144 -15.20 1.38 -9.02
CA LYS A 144 -16.63 1.06 -9.09
C LYS A 144 -17.42 1.90 -8.09
N GLU A 145 -18.73 2.06 -8.36
CA GLU A 145 -19.66 2.69 -7.42
C GLU A 145 -19.60 2.01 -6.04
N SER A 146 -19.77 0.68 -6.00
CA SER A 146 -19.49 -0.11 -4.81
C SER A 146 -18.01 -0.48 -4.77
N LYS A 147 -17.26 0.14 -3.85
CA LYS A 147 -15.82 -0.11 -3.64
C LYS A 147 -15.54 -1.37 -2.80
N ASN A 148 -16.57 -2.11 -2.38
CA ASN A 148 -16.40 -3.34 -1.62
C ASN A 148 -15.80 -4.44 -2.49
N PHE A 149 -14.88 -5.20 -1.91
CA PHE A 149 -14.21 -6.29 -2.60
C PHE A 149 -15.21 -7.37 -3.06
N LYS A 150 -15.17 -7.73 -4.35
CA LYS A 150 -16.01 -8.77 -4.94
C LYS A 150 -15.14 -9.88 -5.52
N THR A 151 -15.25 -11.08 -4.97
CA THR A 151 -14.53 -12.28 -5.42
C THR A 151 -14.80 -12.62 -6.88
N THR A 152 -15.96 -12.23 -7.41
CA THR A 152 -16.37 -12.46 -8.81
C THR A 152 -15.46 -11.78 -9.84
N LEU A 153 -14.73 -10.72 -9.44
CA LEU A 153 -13.74 -10.07 -10.31
C LEU A 153 -12.44 -10.87 -10.42
N ILE A 154 -12.18 -11.71 -9.43
CA ILE A 154 -11.01 -12.59 -9.42
C ILE A 154 -11.33 -13.91 -10.13
N GLY A 155 -12.56 -14.41 -9.98
CA GLY A 155 -13.04 -15.60 -10.67
C GLY A 155 -14.50 -15.90 -10.39
N LYS A 156 -15.26 -16.27 -11.43
CA LYS A 156 -16.73 -16.43 -11.39
C LYS A 156 -17.27 -17.39 -10.32
N LYS A 157 -16.47 -18.37 -9.87
CA LYS A 157 -16.90 -19.40 -8.90
C LYS A 157 -16.19 -19.28 -7.54
N LEU A 158 -15.37 -18.23 -7.32
CA LEU A 158 -14.62 -18.09 -6.09
C LEU A 158 -15.50 -17.62 -4.94
N LYS A 159 -15.32 -18.27 -3.79
CA LYS A 159 -15.93 -17.90 -2.51
C LYS A 159 -14.94 -17.09 -1.66
N GLY A 160 -15.43 -16.40 -0.62
CA GLY A 160 -14.57 -15.63 0.29
C GLY A 160 -13.41 -16.44 0.89
N ARG A 161 -13.65 -17.73 1.23
CA ARG A 161 -12.60 -18.62 1.74
C ARG A 161 -11.43 -18.85 0.76
N ASP A 162 -11.70 -18.80 -0.55
CA ASP A 162 -10.70 -19.08 -1.58
C ASP A 162 -9.71 -17.93 -1.79
N VAL A 163 -10.08 -16.70 -1.38
CA VAL A 163 -9.28 -15.49 -1.50
C VAL A 163 -8.67 -15.03 -0.17
N ARG A 164 -9.09 -15.64 0.96
CA ARG A 164 -8.64 -15.24 2.30
C ARG A 164 -7.13 -15.34 2.44
N SER A 165 -6.57 -16.52 2.20
CA SER A 165 -5.12 -16.75 2.32
C SER A 165 -4.27 -15.85 1.41
N PRO A 166 -4.60 -15.68 0.10
CA PRO A 166 -3.93 -14.69 -0.75
C PRO A 166 -4.01 -13.25 -0.21
N ILE A 167 -5.17 -12.80 0.29
CA ILE A 167 -5.32 -11.45 0.87
C ILE A 167 -4.48 -11.31 2.14
N ASP A 168 -4.54 -12.30 3.03
CA ASP A 168 -3.75 -12.31 4.27
C ASP A 168 -2.26 -12.22 3.96
N TRP A 169 -1.79 -12.95 2.94
CA TRP A 169 -0.40 -12.90 2.51
C TRP A 169 -0.02 -11.51 1.98
N LEU A 170 -0.82 -10.94 1.07
CA LEU A 170 -0.58 -9.60 0.52
C LEU A 170 -0.55 -8.52 1.61
N SER A 171 -1.43 -8.66 2.62
CA SER A 171 -1.45 -7.77 3.79
C SER A 171 -0.21 -7.92 4.66
N LEU A 172 0.24 -9.16 4.91
CA LEU A 172 1.47 -9.44 5.66
C LEU A 172 2.72 -8.95 4.94
N ALA A 173 2.69 -8.98 3.61
CA ALA A 173 3.73 -8.43 2.75
C ALA A 173 3.70 -6.89 2.67
N PHE A 174 2.73 -6.22 3.30
CA PHE A 174 2.49 -4.77 3.20
C PHE A 174 2.23 -4.26 1.78
N LEU A 175 1.73 -5.12 0.89
CA LEU A 175 1.38 -4.72 -0.47
C LEU A 175 -0.02 -4.11 -0.54
N LEU A 176 -0.89 -4.47 0.41
CA LEU A 176 -2.24 -3.92 0.53
C LEU A 176 -2.69 -3.76 1.98
N TYR A 177 -3.72 -2.94 2.15
CA TYR A 177 -4.49 -2.79 3.39
C TYR A 177 -5.91 -3.31 3.19
N LYS A 178 -6.40 -4.10 4.15
CA LYS A 178 -7.80 -4.53 4.24
C LYS A 178 -8.53 -3.64 5.24
N SER A 179 -9.61 -2.98 4.79
CA SER A 179 -10.52 -2.20 5.65
C SER A 179 -11.86 -2.89 5.71
N SER A 180 -12.22 -3.45 6.86
CA SER A 180 -13.50 -4.12 7.11
C SER A 180 -14.58 -3.12 7.54
N LEU A 181 -15.85 -3.44 7.26
CA LEU A 181 -16.99 -2.64 7.70
C LEU A 181 -17.13 -2.75 9.23
N VAL A 182 -17.19 -1.61 9.91
CA VAL A 182 -17.60 -1.55 11.33
C VAL A 182 -19.12 -1.48 11.37
N LYS A 183 -19.74 -2.30 12.24
CA LYS A 183 -21.18 -2.28 12.45
C LYS A 183 -21.64 -1.02 13.17
N GLU A 184 -22.95 -0.77 13.17
CA GLU A 184 -23.55 0.50 13.62
C GLU A 184 -23.20 0.92 15.05
N GLN A 185 -22.97 -0.04 15.96
CA GLN A 185 -22.53 0.25 17.33
C GLN A 185 -21.00 0.22 17.43
N VAL A 186 -20.41 1.40 17.45
CA VAL A 186 -18.98 1.57 17.68
C VAL A 186 -18.68 1.47 19.17
N THR A 187 -18.23 0.30 19.61
CA THR A 187 -17.71 0.10 20.98
C THR A 187 -16.18 0.19 20.97
N VAL A 188 -15.59 0.72 22.04
CA VAL A 188 -14.14 0.76 22.21
C VAL A 188 -13.74 -0.33 23.22
N PRO A 189 -12.84 -1.27 22.85
CA PRO A 189 -12.14 -1.43 21.57
C PRO A 189 -13.07 -1.89 20.43
N LEU A 190 -12.70 -1.55 19.17
CA LEU A 190 -13.44 -1.94 17.96
C LEU A 190 -13.39 -3.46 17.77
N THR A 191 -14.35 -4.19 18.35
CA THR A 191 -14.40 -5.65 18.31
C THR A 191 -15.42 -6.20 17.30
N ASP A 192 -16.38 -5.36 16.89
CA ASP A 192 -17.51 -5.79 16.06
C ASP A 192 -17.36 -5.29 14.60
N SER A 193 -16.51 -5.95 13.84
CA SER A 193 -16.35 -5.72 12.40
C SER A 193 -16.97 -6.86 11.59
N ASP A 194 -17.66 -6.51 10.48
CA ASP A 194 -18.09 -7.49 9.51
C ASP A 194 -16.93 -7.79 8.53
N GLU A 195 -16.25 -8.90 8.77
CA GLU A 195 -15.14 -9.34 7.94
C GLU A 195 -15.57 -9.81 6.53
N SER A 196 -16.87 -9.99 6.28
CA SER A 196 -17.38 -10.39 4.98
C SER A 196 -17.51 -9.20 4.02
N ILE A 197 -17.62 -7.98 4.56
CA ILE A 197 -17.71 -6.71 3.81
C ILE A 197 -16.46 -5.89 4.07
N PHE A 198 -15.61 -5.80 3.06
CA PHE A 198 -14.34 -5.08 3.18
C PHE A 198 -13.91 -4.44 1.86
N ARG A 199 -12.96 -3.53 1.96
CA ARG A 199 -12.26 -2.90 0.85
C ARG A 199 -10.79 -3.24 0.91
N LEU A 200 -10.15 -3.26 -0.25
CA LEU A 200 -8.70 -3.41 -0.38
C LEU A 200 -8.12 -2.13 -0.95
N TYR A 201 -7.03 -1.67 -0.37
CA TYR A 201 -6.27 -0.52 -0.82
C TYR A 201 -4.81 -0.92 -1.03
N LEU A 202 -4.18 -0.43 -2.07
CA LEU A 202 -2.73 -0.58 -2.23
C LEU A 202 -2.01 0.20 -1.13
N SER A 203 -0.84 -0.27 -0.73
CA SER A 203 -0.05 0.38 0.32
C SER A 203 0.58 1.69 -0.12
N ASP A 204 0.69 1.92 -1.44
CA ASP A 204 1.29 3.10 -2.04
C ASP A 204 0.43 3.67 -3.15
N ILE A 205 0.29 5.01 -3.15
CA ILE A 205 -0.54 5.71 -4.14
C ILE A 205 0.13 5.78 -5.51
N GLY A 206 1.46 5.82 -5.59
CA GLY A 206 2.20 5.76 -6.85
C GLY A 206 2.00 4.42 -7.53
N MET A 207 1.99 3.31 -6.76
CA MET A 207 1.67 2.00 -7.28
C MET A 207 0.22 1.93 -7.82
N PHE A 208 -0.73 2.60 -7.14
CA PHE A 208 -2.11 2.72 -7.61
C PHE A 208 -2.17 3.50 -8.94
N SER A 209 -1.49 4.64 -9.03
CA SER A 209 -1.41 5.45 -10.26
C SER A 209 -0.76 4.67 -11.41
N TYR A 210 0.28 3.90 -11.11
CA TYR A 210 0.93 3.03 -12.09
C TYR A 210 -0.05 1.97 -12.64
N GLN A 211 -0.70 1.22 -11.77
CA GLN A 211 -1.64 0.15 -12.18
C GLN A 211 -2.86 0.69 -12.90
N SER A 212 -3.36 1.88 -12.54
CA SER A 212 -4.52 2.50 -13.17
C SER A 212 -4.21 3.16 -14.52
N GLY A 213 -2.93 3.23 -14.92
CA GLY A 213 -2.50 3.90 -16.15
C GLY A 213 -2.50 5.44 -16.06
N ILE A 214 -2.76 6.01 -14.89
CA ILE A 214 -2.69 7.45 -14.68
C ILE A 214 -1.24 7.92 -14.86
N ASN A 215 -1.06 9.02 -15.58
CA ASN A 215 0.25 9.62 -15.85
C ASN A 215 0.18 11.15 -15.78
N ALA A 216 1.33 11.83 -15.95
CA ALA A 216 1.41 13.28 -15.84
C ALA A 216 0.45 14.02 -16.81
N THR A 217 0.13 13.44 -17.96
CA THR A 217 -0.80 14.05 -18.92
C THR A 217 -2.28 13.90 -18.53
N THR A 218 -2.57 13.12 -17.52
CA THR A 218 -3.95 12.90 -17.04
C THR A 218 -4.49 14.11 -16.28
N PHE A 219 -3.61 14.96 -15.73
CA PHE A 219 -3.96 16.12 -14.92
C PHE A 219 -3.80 17.47 -15.66
N ILE A 220 -3.46 17.42 -16.95
CA ILE A 220 -3.43 18.58 -17.85
C ILE A 220 -4.75 18.66 -18.60
#